data_fa40ae951dba506291001d9e4da66b8f
#
_entry.id   fa40ae951dba506291001d9e4da66b8f
#
_cell.length_a   1.000
_cell.length_b   1.000
_cell.length_c   1.000
_cell.angle_alpha   90.00
_cell.angle_beta   90.00
_cell.angle_gamma   90.00
#
_symmetry.space_group_name_H-M   'P 1'
#
loop_
_entity.id
_entity.type
_entity.pdbx_description
1 polymer ?
#
loop_
_entity_poly.entity_id
_entity_poly.type
_entity_poly.pdbx_seq_one_letter_code
_entity_poly.pdbx_strand_id
1 'polypeptide(L)'
;MKKIIYLFLLITGTLYSQSPLCPSTSTNFCCEYVASITINGQTYAGNTGFSGPGYYDYTGTPVPTIEAGQDIQISYTATTNGNYNQYFKLWIDFNGNGDLSDEGELVFSDNAVIPSTTQTFNKTFTVPTTVFNGEIYMRFIMVFSSSPTLCGNYSYGNTFDFKSGVTGAIDPFNFSGHIRNSEGIGIQNIPLQVYYKTTGETNYALYTNLSTNEQGEFEVTTTLNADSYNFKVVIQSITYTQPTTSDAQSFNLKLIQEDLNSKDYYRMDVNGNRLLTVSDIYSIYAKINNNIADFQGTDPDYRIFTSTEWSVINSSTSDLTNTYVGVASVTIESIPNGEIYDFYVVRKGYRN
;
A
#
# COMPACT_ATOMS: atom_id res chain seq x y z
N MET A 1 -42.14 -29.26 10.39
CA MET A 1 -41.83 -27.81 10.51
C MET A 1 -40.39 -27.68 10.93
N LYS A 2 -39.49 -27.33 9.97
CA LYS A 2 -38.07 -27.09 10.24
C LYS A 2 -37.90 -25.61 10.64
N LYS A 3 -37.49 -25.37 11.88
CA LYS A 3 -37.15 -24.01 12.35
C LYS A 3 -35.78 -23.66 11.79
N ILE A 4 -35.73 -22.66 10.91
CA ILE A 4 -34.51 -22.04 10.44
C ILE A 4 -34.09 -21.01 11.49
N ILE A 5 -32.97 -21.27 12.16
CA ILE A 5 -32.35 -20.33 13.10
C ILE A 5 -31.45 -19.43 12.27
N TYR A 6 -31.83 -18.16 12.12
CA TYR A 6 -30.94 -17.13 11.57
C TYR A 6 -29.89 -16.74 12.62
N LEU A 7 -28.67 -17.12 12.41
CA LEU A 7 -27.51 -16.65 13.18
C LEU A 7 -27.19 -15.22 12.71
N PHE A 8 -27.60 -14.23 13.49
CA PHE A 8 -27.15 -12.84 13.27
C PHE A 8 -25.68 -12.73 13.70
N LEU A 9 -24.78 -12.66 12.73
CA LEU A 9 -23.37 -12.34 12.96
C LEU A 9 -23.29 -10.84 13.28
N LEU A 10 -23.23 -10.49 14.56
CA LEU A 10 -22.87 -9.13 14.99
C LEU A 10 -21.40 -8.92 14.64
N ILE A 11 -21.15 -8.22 13.55
CA ILE A 11 -19.83 -7.63 13.27
C ILE A 11 -19.67 -6.49 14.28
N THR A 12 -19.02 -6.78 15.39
CA THR A 12 -18.50 -5.74 16.29
C THR A 12 -17.31 -5.09 15.57
N GLY A 13 -17.58 -4.04 14.81
CA GLY A 13 -16.53 -3.12 14.41
C GLY A 13 -15.87 -2.64 15.70
N THR A 14 -14.60 -2.95 15.89
CA THR A 14 -13.78 -2.32 16.92
C THR A 14 -13.67 -0.85 16.54
N LEU A 15 -14.47 -0.03 17.20
CA LEU A 15 -14.19 1.40 17.28
C LEU A 15 -12.84 1.50 17.96
N TYR A 16 -11.79 1.75 17.21
CA TYR A 16 -10.52 2.22 17.74
C TYR A 16 -10.81 3.59 18.37
N SER A 17 -11.08 3.58 19.67
CA SER A 17 -11.00 4.79 20.47
C SER A 17 -9.51 5.18 20.45
N GLN A 18 -9.20 6.33 19.85
CA GLN A 18 -7.84 6.89 19.96
C GLN A 18 -7.45 6.91 21.42
N SER A 19 -6.28 6.39 21.72
CA SER A 19 -5.70 6.44 23.07
C SER A 19 -5.54 7.91 23.46
N PRO A 20 -5.92 8.36 24.66
CA PRO A 20 -5.65 9.73 25.07
C PRO A 20 -4.14 9.96 25.01
N LEU A 21 -3.74 11.14 24.50
CA LEU A 21 -2.35 11.53 24.41
C LEU A 21 -1.66 11.38 25.77
N CYS A 22 -0.39 10.96 25.74
CA CYS A 22 0.37 10.79 26.97
C CYS A 22 0.47 12.08 27.78
N PRO A 23 0.52 12.03 29.12
CA PRO A 23 0.62 13.22 29.97
C PRO A 23 1.84 14.08 29.62
N SER A 24 1.63 15.38 29.46
CA SER A 24 2.69 16.37 29.24
C SER A 24 2.26 17.70 29.88
N THR A 25 3.02 18.23 30.84
CA THR A 25 2.68 19.48 31.53
C THR A 25 3.90 20.12 32.17
N SER A 26 3.88 21.45 32.34
CA SER A 26 4.87 22.09 33.20
C SER A 26 4.49 21.98 34.66
N THR A 27 5.51 21.92 35.51
CA THR A 27 5.37 21.88 36.98
C THR A 27 5.47 23.24 37.60
N ASN A 28 5.93 24.26 36.86
CA ASN A 28 6.07 25.64 37.32
C ASN A 28 5.48 26.59 36.28
N PHE A 29 4.61 27.44 36.73
CA PHE A 29 3.76 28.29 35.85
C PHE A 29 4.21 29.76 35.80
N CYS A 30 5.34 30.08 36.42
CA CYS A 30 5.91 31.43 36.30
C CYS A 30 6.81 31.54 35.07
N CYS A 31 7.06 32.73 34.69
CA CYS A 31 8.29 33.16 34.03
C CYS A 31 8.36 32.93 32.53
N GLU A 32 7.93 31.81 31.99
CA GLU A 32 7.87 31.53 30.56
C GLU A 32 6.57 30.82 30.20
N TYR A 33 5.89 31.38 29.19
CA TYR A 33 4.63 30.81 28.72
C TYR A 33 4.29 31.22 27.29
N VAL A 34 3.40 30.45 26.69
CA VAL A 34 2.74 30.80 25.43
C VAL A 34 1.43 31.50 25.76
N ALA A 35 1.28 32.71 25.26
CA ALA A 35 0.10 33.56 25.49
C ALA A 35 -1.05 33.20 24.53
N SER A 36 -0.74 32.76 23.31
CA SER A 36 -1.72 32.33 22.32
C SER A 36 -1.08 31.48 21.22
N ILE A 37 -1.87 30.63 20.63
CA ILE A 37 -1.54 29.88 19.42
C ILE A 37 -2.68 30.09 18.43
N THR A 38 -2.34 30.38 17.17
CA THR A 38 -3.30 30.43 16.06
C THR A 38 -2.92 29.34 15.07
N ILE A 39 -3.85 28.46 14.75
CA ILE A 39 -3.68 27.38 13.77
C ILE A 39 -4.80 27.48 12.76
N ASN A 40 -4.47 27.53 11.48
CA ASN A 40 -5.44 27.62 10.39
C ASN A 40 -6.51 28.72 10.62
N GLY A 41 -6.06 29.91 11.10
CA GLY A 41 -6.91 31.08 11.36
C GLY A 41 -7.68 31.07 12.70
N GLN A 42 -7.73 29.94 13.43
CA GLN A 42 -8.36 29.86 14.75
C GLN A 42 -7.34 30.10 15.87
N THR A 43 -7.65 31.07 16.76
CA THR A 43 -6.79 31.41 17.90
C THR A 43 -7.25 30.72 19.18
N TYR A 44 -6.29 30.16 19.90
CA TYR A 44 -6.43 29.50 21.20
C TYR A 44 -5.65 30.30 22.24
N ALA A 45 -6.31 30.60 23.35
CA ALA A 45 -5.69 31.36 24.41
C ALA A 45 -4.72 30.48 25.24
N GLY A 46 -3.57 31.03 25.59
CA GLY A 46 -2.69 30.48 26.59
C GLY A 46 -2.74 31.27 27.89
N ASN A 47 -1.60 31.39 28.58
CA ASN A 47 -1.51 32.16 29.79
C ASN A 47 -1.61 33.69 29.49
N THR A 48 -2.29 34.42 30.36
CA THR A 48 -2.38 35.87 30.30
C THR A 48 -1.38 36.59 31.22
N GLY A 49 -0.53 35.83 31.89
CA GLY A 49 0.48 36.33 32.83
C GLY A 49 1.29 35.13 33.38
N PHE A 50 2.14 35.46 34.36
CA PHE A 50 3.02 34.45 34.95
C PHE A 50 2.31 33.52 35.96
N SER A 51 1.03 33.28 35.78
CA SER A 51 0.23 32.34 36.56
C SER A 51 -0.80 31.70 35.63
N GLY A 52 -0.76 30.42 35.45
CA GLY A 52 -1.68 29.71 34.59
C GLY A 52 -1.36 28.22 34.57
N PRO A 53 -2.20 27.40 33.91
CA PRO A 53 -1.95 25.98 33.81
C PRO A 53 -0.74 25.70 32.91
N GLY A 54 -0.02 24.61 33.23
CA GLY A 54 1.06 24.10 32.40
C GLY A 54 0.57 23.28 31.20
N TYR A 55 -0.73 23.02 31.13
CA TYR A 55 -1.38 22.22 30.10
C TYR A 55 -2.74 22.83 29.70
N TYR A 56 -2.98 22.84 28.41
CA TYR A 56 -4.24 23.29 27.80
C TYR A 56 -4.79 22.19 26.90
N ASP A 57 -6.03 21.79 27.14
CA ASP A 57 -6.76 20.84 26.31
C ASP A 57 -7.77 21.60 25.45
N TYR A 58 -7.50 21.65 24.13
CA TYR A 58 -8.37 22.21 23.12
C TYR A 58 -8.96 21.14 22.20
N THR A 59 -8.91 19.86 22.55
CA THR A 59 -9.51 18.79 21.76
C THR A 59 -11.02 18.92 21.65
N GLY A 60 -11.67 19.55 22.62
CA GLY A 60 -13.09 19.90 22.58
C GLY A 60 -13.45 21.16 21.76
N THR A 61 -12.44 21.92 21.30
CA THR A 61 -12.60 23.10 20.43
C THR A 61 -11.70 22.91 19.21
N PRO A 62 -12.15 22.11 18.22
CA PRO A 62 -11.28 21.67 17.14
C PRO A 62 -10.68 22.82 16.32
N VAL A 63 -9.48 22.59 15.82
CA VAL A 63 -8.89 23.39 14.73
C VAL A 63 -9.82 23.28 13.51
N PRO A 64 -10.04 24.35 12.72
CA PRO A 64 -10.78 24.25 11.46
C PRO A 64 -10.21 23.13 10.59
N THR A 65 -11.09 22.39 9.94
CA THR A 65 -10.73 21.29 9.05
C THR A 65 -9.59 21.68 8.12
N ILE A 66 -8.57 20.85 8.04
CA ILE A 66 -7.41 21.01 7.17
C ILE A 66 -7.56 20.10 5.97
N GLU A 67 -6.97 20.49 4.84
CA GLU A 67 -7.02 19.74 3.61
C GLU A 67 -5.64 19.14 3.29
N ALA A 68 -5.61 17.88 2.91
CA ALA A 68 -4.39 17.19 2.49
C ALA A 68 -3.71 17.92 1.32
N GLY A 69 -2.39 18.05 1.37
CA GLY A 69 -1.60 18.76 0.37
C GLY A 69 -1.59 20.29 0.51
N GLN A 70 -2.36 20.86 1.45
CA GLN A 70 -2.37 22.31 1.67
C GLN A 70 -1.35 22.78 2.70
N ASP A 71 -0.94 24.04 2.56
CA ASP A 71 -0.07 24.73 3.51
C ASP A 71 -0.91 25.33 4.65
N ILE A 72 -0.60 24.92 5.87
CA ILE A 72 -1.23 25.42 7.08
C ILE A 72 -0.30 26.38 7.79
N GLN A 73 -0.83 27.53 8.13
CA GLN A 73 -0.12 28.53 8.91
C GLN A 73 -0.39 28.34 10.40
N ILE A 74 0.69 28.40 11.19
CA ILE A 74 0.64 28.45 12.64
C ILE A 74 1.42 29.68 13.12
N SER A 75 0.83 30.41 14.04
CA SER A 75 1.54 31.45 14.79
C SER A 75 1.40 31.24 16.29
N TYR A 76 2.45 31.48 17.04
CA TYR A 76 2.43 31.37 18.49
C TYR A 76 3.14 32.55 19.11
N THR A 77 2.57 33.06 20.20
CA THR A 77 3.07 34.20 20.93
C THR A 77 3.60 33.73 22.26
N ALA A 78 4.91 33.82 22.46
CA ALA A 78 5.59 33.41 23.68
C ALA A 78 6.09 34.61 24.46
N THR A 79 6.06 34.51 25.80
CA THR A 79 6.46 35.58 26.73
C THR A 79 7.44 35.02 27.74
N THR A 80 8.47 35.80 28.08
CA THR A 80 9.45 35.49 29.12
C THR A 80 9.67 36.69 30.01
N ASN A 81 10.07 36.46 31.27
CA ASN A 81 10.45 37.55 32.17
C ASN A 81 11.99 37.80 32.27
N GLY A 82 12.73 37.23 31.35
CA GLY A 82 14.18 37.36 31.22
C GLY A 82 14.62 37.08 29.79
N ASN A 83 15.92 37.17 29.55
CA ASN A 83 16.51 36.86 28.25
C ASN A 83 16.87 35.37 28.19
N TYR A 84 15.90 34.54 27.78
CA TYR A 84 16.00 33.09 27.91
C TYR A 84 15.76 32.37 26.60
N ASN A 85 16.49 31.26 26.39
CA ASN A 85 16.27 30.39 25.23
C ASN A 85 15.08 29.46 25.47
N GLN A 86 14.12 29.53 24.58
CA GLN A 86 12.93 28.72 24.58
C GLN A 86 12.97 27.73 23.43
N TYR A 87 12.49 26.52 23.65
CA TYR A 87 12.39 25.46 22.65
C TYR A 87 10.93 25.15 22.37
N PHE A 88 10.61 24.95 21.08
CA PHE A 88 9.26 24.75 20.59
C PHE A 88 9.22 23.51 19.74
N LYS A 89 8.19 22.69 19.90
CA LYS A 89 7.90 21.59 19.00
C LYS A 89 6.41 21.48 18.71
N LEU A 90 6.10 21.07 17.50
CA LEU A 90 4.76 20.68 17.06
C LEU A 90 4.82 19.25 16.52
N TRP A 91 3.94 18.42 17.02
CA TRP A 91 3.66 17.09 16.48
C TRP A 91 2.23 17.04 15.97
N ILE A 92 1.99 16.28 14.91
CA ILE A 92 0.67 16.05 14.32
C ILE A 92 0.57 14.56 13.96
N ASP A 93 -0.47 13.90 14.45
CA ASP A 93 -0.82 12.50 14.19
C ASP A 93 -1.35 12.36 12.75
N PHE A 94 -0.45 12.34 11.76
CA PHE A 94 -0.85 12.30 10.36
C PHE A 94 -1.43 10.97 9.92
N ASN A 95 -1.13 9.87 10.60
CA ASN A 95 -1.65 8.56 10.27
C ASN A 95 -2.92 8.17 11.04
N GLY A 96 -3.34 8.99 12.03
CA GLY A 96 -4.58 8.84 12.78
C GLY A 96 -4.59 7.67 13.77
N ASN A 97 -3.42 7.15 14.15
CA ASN A 97 -3.31 6.00 15.06
C ASN A 97 -3.32 6.38 16.56
N GLY A 98 -3.21 7.67 16.87
CA GLY A 98 -3.18 8.21 18.24
C GLY A 98 -1.79 8.24 18.86
N ASP A 99 -0.75 7.86 18.15
CA ASP A 99 0.65 7.94 18.54
C ASP A 99 1.36 9.05 17.76
N LEU A 100 1.76 10.12 18.43
CA LEU A 100 2.46 11.27 17.85
C LEU A 100 3.99 11.06 17.72
N SER A 101 4.49 9.86 17.96
CA SER A 101 5.93 9.56 17.93
C SER A 101 6.42 8.96 16.62
N ASP A 102 5.52 8.72 15.68
CA ASP A 102 5.83 8.09 14.41
C ASP A 102 6.70 8.97 13.50
N GLU A 103 7.40 8.32 12.57
CA GLU A 103 8.24 9.04 11.60
C GLU A 103 7.41 10.00 10.75
N GLY A 104 7.85 11.26 10.66
CA GLY A 104 7.17 12.31 9.90
C GLY A 104 6.13 13.11 10.69
N GLU A 105 5.82 12.77 11.95
CA GLU A 105 4.81 13.46 12.76
C GLU A 105 5.38 14.62 13.58
N LEU A 106 6.68 14.70 13.78
CA LEU A 106 7.33 15.90 14.28
C LEU A 106 7.41 16.94 13.15
N VAL A 107 6.46 17.88 13.13
CA VAL A 107 6.31 18.91 12.07
C VAL A 107 7.42 19.94 12.12
N PHE A 108 7.75 20.43 13.32
CA PHE A 108 8.93 21.27 13.51
C PHE A 108 9.51 21.16 14.92
N SER A 109 10.81 21.46 15.00
CA SER A 109 11.57 21.61 16.24
C SER A 109 12.41 22.87 16.09
N ASP A 110 12.18 23.87 16.96
CA ASP A 110 12.79 25.17 16.88
C ASP A 110 13.24 25.68 18.25
N ASN A 111 14.05 26.71 18.25
CA ASN A 111 14.39 27.43 19.48
C ASN A 111 14.67 28.90 19.18
N ALA A 112 14.45 29.75 20.18
CA ALA A 112 14.74 31.17 20.10
C ALA A 112 15.04 31.77 21.48
N VAL A 113 15.96 32.70 21.53
CA VAL A 113 16.14 33.56 22.69
C VAL A 113 15.09 34.65 22.66
N ILE A 114 14.21 34.66 23.66
CA ILE A 114 13.18 35.72 23.82
C ILE A 114 13.68 36.69 24.86
N PRO A 115 13.90 37.98 24.49
CA PRO A 115 14.31 39.00 25.45
C PRO A 115 13.11 39.38 26.31
N SER A 116 13.20 39.33 27.60
CA SER A 116 12.23 39.80 28.66
C SER A 116 10.97 40.56 28.15
N THR A 117 10.29 39.97 27.18
CA THR A 117 9.15 40.58 26.45
C THR A 117 8.31 39.48 25.77
N THR A 118 7.37 39.89 24.97
CA THR A 118 6.52 38.98 24.18
C THR A 118 6.98 39.03 22.73
N GLN A 119 7.09 37.82 22.13
CA GLN A 119 7.47 37.66 20.74
C GLN A 119 6.52 36.67 20.03
N THR A 120 6.11 37.02 18.80
CA THR A 120 5.28 36.15 17.95
C THR A 120 6.15 35.49 16.88
N PHE A 121 5.96 34.19 16.70
CA PHE A 121 6.58 33.36 15.68
C PHE A 121 5.55 32.89 14.69
N ASN A 122 5.93 32.81 13.42
CA ASN A 122 5.08 32.30 12.35
C ASN A 122 5.79 31.11 11.69
N LYS A 123 5.05 30.05 11.45
CA LYS A 123 5.49 28.85 10.76
C LYS A 123 4.45 28.44 9.73
N THR A 124 4.91 27.74 8.72
CA THR A 124 4.04 27.11 7.73
C THR A 124 4.48 25.66 7.62
N PHE A 125 3.54 24.76 7.51
CA PHE A 125 3.80 23.36 7.20
C PHE A 125 2.81 22.86 6.15
N THR A 126 3.24 21.94 5.29
CA THR A 126 2.38 21.32 4.30
C THR A 126 1.80 20.02 4.87
N VAL A 127 0.50 19.86 4.82
CA VAL A 127 -0.19 18.62 5.20
C VAL A 127 0.18 17.54 4.17
N PRO A 128 0.65 16.36 4.56
CA PRO A 128 0.92 15.28 3.61
C PRO A 128 -0.34 14.92 2.80
N THR A 129 -0.16 14.54 1.55
CA THR A 129 -1.29 14.12 0.70
C THR A 129 -1.85 12.75 1.10
N THR A 130 -1.06 11.94 1.80
CA THR A 130 -1.41 10.59 2.28
C THR A 130 -1.78 10.56 3.76
N VAL A 131 -2.16 11.71 4.34
CA VAL A 131 -2.61 11.81 5.73
C VAL A 131 -3.90 11.00 5.95
N PHE A 132 -4.14 10.59 7.21
CA PHE A 132 -5.39 9.95 7.58
C PHE A 132 -6.60 10.87 7.33
N ASN A 133 -7.59 10.37 6.63
CA ASN A 133 -8.82 11.12 6.32
C ASN A 133 -9.82 10.97 7.48
N GLY A 134 -9.82 11.91 8.40
CA GLY A 134 -10.62 11.83 9.63
C GLY A 134 -10.14 12.80 10.70
N GLU A 135 -10.38 12.47 11.97
CA GLU A 135 -9.92 13.28 13.10
C GLU A 135 -8.51 12.90 13.50
N ILE A 136 -7.63 13.91 13.64
CA ILE A 136 -6.24 13.78 14.05
C ILE A 136 -5.94 14.63 15.27
N TYR A 137 -4.93 14.23 16.04
CA TYR A 137 -4.44 15.00 17.18
C TYR A 137 -3.19 15.82 16.82
N MET A 138 -3.01 16.94 17.54
CA MET A 138 -1.84 17.80 17.44
C MET A 138 -1.38 18.16 18.85
N ARG A 139 -0.06 18.22 19.07
CA ARG A 139 0.52 18.69 20.31
C ARG A 139 1.60 19.73 20.07
N PHE A 140 1.43 20.90 20.68
CA PHE A 140 2.45 21.93 20.72
C PHE A 140 3.03 22.04 22.13
N ILE A 141 4.36 22.10 22.26
CA ILE A 141 5.04 22.25 23.54
C ILE A 141 6.09 23.34 23.43
N MET A 142 6.10 24.23 24.42
CA MET A 142 7.19 25.17 24.70
C MET A 142 7.86 24.78 26.01
N VAL A 143 9.20 24.73 26.03
CA VAL A 143 10.00 24.43 27.24
C VAL A 143 11.20 25.36 27.32
N PHE A 144 11.50 25.84 28.54
CA PHE A 144 12.71 26.59 28.85
C PHE A 144 13.94 25.71 28.81
N SER A 145 15.01 26.20 28.17
CA SER A 145 16.39 25.68 28.25
C SER A 145 16.63 24.25 27.75
N SER A 146 15.61 23.50 27.34
CA SER A 146 15.80 22.14 26.84
C SER A 146 14.77 21.80 25.76
N SER A 147 15.14 20.93 24.81
CA SER A 147 14.23 20.47 23.75
C SER A 147 13.09 19.64 24.35
N PRO A 148 11.80 19.96 24.04
CA PRO A 148 10.67 19.21 24.55
C PRO A 148 10.70 17.73 24.11
N THR A 149 10.28 16.85 25.02
CA THR A 149 9.86 15.48 24.73
C THR A 149 8.35 15.46 24.55
N LEU A 150 7.84 14.53 23.76
CA LEU A 150 6.40 14.40 23.50
C LEU A 150 5.59 14.22 24.80
N CYS A 151 6.13 13.45 25.74
CA CYS A 151 5.51 13.09 27.01
C CYS A 151 6.38 13.50 28.18
N GLY A 152 5.76 13.64 29.36
CA GLY A 152 6.45 13.89 30.63
C GLY A 152 6.28 15.30 31.15
N ASN A 153 6.89 15.56 32.30
CA ASN A 153 6.82 16.84 32.99
C ASN A 153 8.13 17.63 32.79
N TYR A 154 8.00 18.93 32.72
CA TYR A 154 9.10 19.86 32.60
C TYR A 154 8.91 21.06 33.56
N SER A 155 9.93 21.90 33.73
CA SER A 155 9.88 22.94 34.79
C SER A 155 9.06 24.16 34.33
N TYR A 156 9.33 24.68 33.14
CA TYR A 156 8.73 25.96 32.65
C TYR A 156 8.27 25.81 31.22
N GLY A 157 7.16 26.47 30.88
CA GLY A 157 6.51 26.43 29.57
C GLY A 157 5.08 25.94 29.62
N ASN A 158 4.55 25.50 28.49
CA ASN A 158 3.18 24.95 28.37
C ASN A 158 3.08 23.86 27.31
N THR A 159 2.15 22.94 27.54
CA THR A 159 1.66 22.00 26.51
C THR A 159 0.26 22.41 26.07
N PHE A 160 0.00 22.27 24.77
CA PHE A 160 -1.31 22.47 24.15
C PHE A 160 -1.65 21.27 23.28
N ASP A 161 -2.80 20.66 23.54
CA ASP A 161 -3.34 19.61 22.72
C ASP A 161 -4.53 20.09 21.92
N PHE A 162 -4.56 19.75 20.65
CA PHE A 162 -5.62 20.11 19.71
C PHE A 162 -6.13 18.88 18.97
N LYS A 163 -7.24 19.07 18.28
CA LYS A 163 -7.85 18.13 17.36
C LYS A 163 -8.27 18.83 16.10
N SER A 164 -8.14 18.19 14.96
CA SER A 164 -8.64 18.69 13.67
C SER A 164 -9.26 17.58 12.86
N GLY A 165 -10.24 17.91 12.04
CA GLY A 165 -10.63 17.05 10.94
C GLY A 165 -9.68 17.23 9.76
N VAL A 166 -9.40 16.15 9.03
CA VAL A 166 -8.66 16.18 7.76
C VAL A 166 -9.56 15.67 6.65
N THR A 167 -9.46 16.33 5.49
CA THR A 167 -10.17 15.94 4.25
C THR A 167 -9.23 15.97 3.07
N GLY A 168 -9.65 15.38 1.95
CA GLY A 168 -8.89 15.45 0.70
C GLY A 168 -7.66 14.55 0.65
N ALA A 169 -7.48 13.67 1.64
CA ALA A 169 -6.38 12.71 1.63
C ALA A 169 -6.50 11.76 0.45
N ILE A 170 -5.37 11.45 -0.15
CA ILE A 170 -5.26 10.47 -1.23
C ILE A 170 -4.96 9.12 -0.61
N ASP A 171 -5.78 8.11 -0.91
CA ASP A 171 -5.42 6.70 -0.71
C ASP A 171 -4.75 6.20 -2.00
N PRO A 172 -3.40 6.14 -2.05
CA PRO A 172 -2.72 5.76 -3.28
C PRO A 172 -3.10 4.33 -3.67
N PHE A 173 -3.52 4.16 -4.91
CA PHE A 173 -3.77 2.82 -5.41
C PHE A 173 -2.45 2.04 -5.54
N ASN A 174 -2.43 0.86 -4.97
CA ASN A 174 -1.33 -0.09 -5.12
C ASN A 174 -1.86 -1.52 -5.32
N PHE A 175 -1.10 -2.32 -6.02
CA PHE A 175 -1.29 -3.76 -6.11
C PHE A 175 0.02 -4.42 -6.51
N SER A 176 0.16 -5.69 -6.21
CA SER A 176 1.36 -6.46 -6.50
C SER A 176 1.02 -7.88 -6.92
N GLY A 177 2.02 -8.64 -7.30
CA GLY A 177 1.83 -10.05 -7.58
C GLY A 177 3.07 -10.73 -8.13
N HIS A 178 2.87 -12.00 -8.53
CA HIS A 178 3.93 -12.82 -9.08
C HIS A 178 3.47 -13.51 -10.36
N ILE A 179 4.39 -13.65 -11.28
CA ILE A 179 4.21 -14.53 -12.45
C ILE A 179 5.24 -15.65 -12.32
N ARG A 180 4.76 -16.89 -12.19
CA ARG A 180 5.56 -18.08 -11.94
C ARG A 180 5.37 -19.10 -13.05
N ASN A 181 6.38 -19.94 -13.24
CA ASN A 181 6.23 -21.12 -14.08
C ASN A 181 5.47 -22.24 -13.35
N SER A 182 5.26 -23.34 -14.02
CA SER A 182 4.55 -24.51 -13.49
C SER A 182 5.22 -25.21 -12.29
N GLU A 183 6.46 -24.86 -11.96
CA GLU A 183 7.19 -25.35 -10.77
C GLU A 183 7.22 -24.31 -9.64
N GLY A 184 6.53 -23.18 -9.82
CA GLY A 184 6.47 -22.11 -8.83
C GLY A 184 7.66 -21.14 -8.86
N ILE A 185 8.55 -21.26 -9.84
CA ILE A 185 9.71 -20.38 -10.01
C ILE A 185 9.27 -19.10 -10.72
N GLY A 186 9.69 -17.95 -10.22
CA GLY A 186 9.39 -16.65 -10.83
C GLY A 186 9.91 -16.51 -12.26
N ILE A 187 9.14 -15.85 -13.11
CA ILE A 187 9.51 -15.56 -14.50
C ILE A 187 9.79 -14.07 -14.63
N GLN A 188 11.03 -13.70 -14.91
CA GLN A 188 11.44 -12.31 -15.10
C GLN A 188 11.07 -11.76 -16.48
N ASN A 189 11.05 -10.43 -16.59
CA ASN A 189 10.85 -9.68 -17.83
C ASN A 189 9.51 -9.95 -18.53
N ILE A 190 8.48 -10.38 -17.80
CA ILE A 190 7.13 -10.45 -18.34
C ILE A 190 6.55 -9.03 -18.40
N PRO A 191 6.19 -8.53 -19.58
CA PRO A 191 5.65 -7.17 -19.72
C PRO A 191 4.21 -7.09 -19.23
N LEU A 192 3.92 -6.05 -18.44
CA LEU A 192 2.60 -5.69 -17.96
C LEU A 192 2.26 -4.26 -18.37
N GLN A 193 1.01 -4.01 -18.69
CA GLN A 193 0.48 -2.67 -18.92
C GLN A 193 -0.57 -2.36 -17.88
N VAL A 194 -0.43 -1.22 -17.23
CA VAL A 194 -1.39 -0.72 -16.25
C VAL A 194 -2.16 0.43 -16.86
N TYR A 195 -3.46 0.36 -16.79
CA TYR A 195 -4.37 1.37 -17.29
C TYR A 195 -5.24 1.87 -16.14
N TYR A 196 -5.75 3.09 -16.28
CA TYR A 196 -6.69 3.69 -15.35
C TYR A 196 -7.81 4.41 -16.08
N LYS A 197 -8.93 4.59 -15.41
CA LYS A 197 -10.03 5.47 -15.81
C LYS A 197 -10.69 6.08 -14.58
N THR A 198 -11.26 7.28 -14.72
CA THR A 198 -12.11 7.86 -13.67
C THR A 198 -13.36 6.98 -13.46
N THR A 199 -13.78 6.84 -12.22
CA THR A 199 -15.00 6.10 -11.89
C THR A 199 -16.20 6.69 -12.64
N GLY A 200 -16.92 5.83 -13.36
CA GLY A 200 -18.04 6.23 -14.23
C GLY A 200 -17.67 6.44 -15.70
N GLU A 201 -16.40 6.58 -16.06
CA GLU A 201 -15.96 6.61 -17.45
C GLU A 201 -15.86 5.21 -18.08
N THR A 202 -15.89 5.16 -19.42
CA THR A 202 -15.80 3.89 -20.16
C THR A 202 -14.40 3.59 -20.67
N ASN A 203 -13.62 4.62 -21.01
CA ASN A 203 -12.33 4.49 -21.66
C ASN A 203 -11.17 4.47 -20.66
N TYR A 204 -10.28 3.49 -20.81
CA TYR A 204 -9.03 3.40 -20.04
C TYR A 204 -7.90 4.14 -20.75
N ALA A 205 -7.12 4.91 -19.99
CA ALA A 205 -5.85 5.49 -20.42
C ALA A 205 -4.68 4.66 -19.87
N LEU A 206 -3.59 4.57 -20.61
CA LEU A 206 -2.38 3.91 -20.13
C LEU A 206 -1.75 4.73 -19.00
N TYR A 207 -1.53 4.09 -17.85
CA TYR A 207 -0.81 4.69 -16.73
C TYR A 207 0.70 4.43 -16.84
N THR A 208 1.09 3.16 -16.94
CA THR A 208 2.50 2.78 -17.04
C THR A 208 2.69 1.40 -17.66
N ASN A 209 3.92 1.14 -18.13
CA ASN A 209 4.39 -0.18 -18.49
C ASN A 209 5.44 -0.60 -17.46
N LEU A 210 5.39 -1.86 -17.05
CA LEU A 210 6.38 -2.47 -16.16
C LEU A 210 6.67 -3.90 -16.60
N SER A 211 7.61 -4.54 -15.95
CA SER A 211 7.92 -5.95 -16.15
C SER A 211 8.31 -6.60 -14.84
N THR A 212 8.12 -7.91 -14.76
CA THR A 212 8.51 -8.70 -13.58
C THR A 212 10.02 -8.68 -13.37
N ASN A 213 10.44 -8.68 -12.09
CA ASN A 213 11.84 -8.82 -11.66
C ASN A 213 12.34 -10.28 -11.76
N GLU A 214 13.56 -10.54 -11.27
CA GLU A 214 14.18 -11.89 -11.28
C GLU A 214 13.39 -12.93 -10.46
N GLN A 215 12.62 -12.51 -9.48
CA GLN A 215 11.75 -13.35 -8.65
C GLN A 215 10.34 -13.51 -9.24
N GLY A 216 10.11 -12.92 -10.43
CA GLY A 216 8.80 -12.92 -11.08
C GLY A 216 7.81 -11.95 -10.46
N GLU A 217 8.26 -11.04 -9.60
CA GLU A 217 7.42 -10.09 -8.88
C GLU A 217 7.15 -8.84 -9.71
N PHE A 218 5.97 -8.27 -9.52
CA PHE A 218 5.63 -6.95 -10.00
C PHE A 218 4.90 -6.17 -8.89
N GLU A 219 5.13 -4.87 -8.84
CA GLU A 219 4.48 -3.96 -7.93
C GLU A 219 4.10 -2.68 -8.67
N VAL A 220 2.91 -2.20 -8.39
CA VAL A 220 2.38 -0.93 -8.91
C VAL A 220 1.98 -0.06 -7.74
N THR A 221 2.60 1.12 -7.66
CA THR A 221 2.19 2.17 -6.73
C THR A 221 1.89 3.42 -7.56
N THR A 222 0.77 4.06 -7.29
CA THR A 222 0.35 5.27 -8.02
C THR A 222 0.19 6.44 -7.05
N THR A 223 0.08 7.64 -7.60
CA THR A 223 -0.35 8.84 -6.86
C THR A 223 -1.84 9.12 -7.06
N LEU A 224 -2.56 8.24 -7.75
CA LEU A 224 -3.99 8.36 -8.00
C LEU A 224 -4.78 7.76 -6.83
N ASN A 225 -5.85 8.43 -6.43
CA ASN A 225 -6.71 7.96 -5.35
C ASN A 225 -7.50 6.72 -5.78
N ALA A 226 -7.38 5.62 -5.02
CA ALA A 226 -8.06 4.36 -5.29
C ALA A 226 -9.58 4.50 -5.41
N ASP A 227 -10.20 5.39 -4.62
CA ASP A 227 -11.65 5.61 -4.62
C ASP A 227 -12.16 6.33 -5.88
N SER A 228 -11.30 7.12 -6.53
CA SER A 228 -11.68 7.96 -7.67
C SER A 228 -11.41 7.33 -9.03
N TYR A 229 -10.62 6.25 -9.06
CA TYR A 229 -10.16 5.62 -10.29
C TYR A 229 -10.35 4.10 -10.26
N ASN A 230 -10.67 3.55 -11.42
CA ASN A 230 -10.65 2.10 -11.65
C ASN A 230 -9.40 1.73 -12.44
N PHE A 231 -8.72 0.68 -12.00
CA PHE A 231 -7.49 0.21 -12.61
C PHE A 231 -7.69 -1.11 -13.37
N LYS A 232 -6.90 -1.27 -14.41
CA LYS A 232 -6.84 -2.48 -15.22
C LYS A 232 -5.40 -2.84 -15.51
N VAL A 233 -5.06 -4.12 -15.35
CA VAL A 233 -3.75 -4.67 -15.73
C VAL A 233 -3.91 -5.66 -16.87
N VAL A 234 -2.98 -5.59 -17.80
CA VAL A 234 -2.92 -6.47 -18.96
C VAL A 234 -1.55 -7.13 -19.03
N ILE A 235 -1.54 -8.47 -19.04
CA ILE A 235 -0.38 -9.28 -19.39
C ILE A 235 -0.62 -9.76 -20.82
N GLN A 236 0.13 -9.22 -21.79
CA GLN A 236 -0.20 -9.39 -23.22
C GLN A 236 0.50 -10.57 -23.87
N SER A 237 1.77 -10.71 -23.65
CA SER A 237 2.54 -11.76 -24.32
C SER A 237 3.73 -12.18 -23.49
N ILE A 238 4.02 -13.48 -23.53
CA ILE A 238 5.18 -14.06 -22.85
C ILE A 238 6.15 -14.53 -23.92
N THR A 239 7.31 -13.88 -23.98
CA THR A 239 8.39 -14.33 -24.84
C THR A 239 9.18 -15.43 -24.15
N TYR A 240 9.46 -16.50 -24.85
CA TYR A 240 10.20 -17.64 -24.29
C TYR A 240 11.15 -18.27 -25.32
N THR A 241 12.15 -18.95 -24.80
CA THR A 241 13.11 -19.68 -25.63
C THR A 241 12.49 -20.96 -26.21
N GLN A 242 13.11 -21.54 -27.21
CA GLN A 242 12.70 -22.85 -27.75
C GLN A 242 12.85 -23.97 -26.69
N PRO A 243 12.01 -25.02 -26.73
CA PRO A 243 12.21 -26.20 -25.90
C PRO A 243 13.56 -26.86 -26.21
N THR A 244 14.07 -27.62 -25.24
CA THR A 244 15.37 -28.24 -25.32
C THR A 244 15.26 -29.76 -25.45
N THR A 245 16.34 -30.42 -25.87
CA THR A 245 16.41 -31.86 -25.89
C THR A 245 16.17 -32.47 -24.48
N SER A 246 16.58 -31.76 -23.42
CA SER A 246 16.32 -32.19 -22.03
C SER A 246 14.82 -32.21 -21.70
N ASP A 247 14.05 -31.23 -22.22
CA ASP A 247 12.60 -31.24 -22.05
C ASP A 247 11.95 -32.43 -22.73
N ALA A 248 12.30 -32.68 -24.00
CA ALA A 248 11.78 -33.82 -24.76
C ALA A 248 12.13 -35.19 -24.10
N GLN A 249 13.35 -35.35 -23.62
CA GLN A 249 13.79 -36.55 -22.91
C GLN A 249 13.03 -36.74 -21.59
N SER A 250 12.82 -35.68 -20.84
CA SER A 250 12.08 -35.71 -19.59
C SER A 250 10.63 -36.17 -19.79
N PHE A 251 9.96 -35.64 -20.84
CA PHE A 251 8.60 -36.04 -21.18
C PHE A 251 8.51 -37.49 -21.69
N ASN A 252 9.48 -37.92 -22.49
CA ASN A 252 9.55 -39.29 -22.92
C ASN A 252 9.68 -40.28 -21.73
N LEU A 253 10.48 -39.91 -20.73
CA LEU A 253 10.64 -40.70 -19.52
C LEU A 253 9.32 -40.80 -18.72
N LYS A 254 8.59 -39.70 -18.58
CA LYS A 254 7.28 -39.70 -17.93
C LYS A 254 6.24 -40.57 -18.63
N LEU A 255 6.21 -40.53 -19.96
CA LEU A 255 5.34 -41.41 -20.75
C LEU A 255 5.66 -42.90 -20.52
N ILE A 256 6.95 -43.27 -20.50
CA ILE A 256 7.39 -44.66 -20.30
C ILE A 256 7.07 -45.14 -18.87
N GLN A 257 7.18 -44.26 -17.88
CA GLN A 257 6.96 -44.57 -16.47
C GLN A 257 5.49 -44.47 -16.07
N GLU A 258 4.63 -43.95 -16.94
CA GLU A 258 3.22 -43.65 -16.66
C GLU A 258 3.04 -42.72 -15.45
N ASP A 259 4.06 -41.88 -15.15
CA ASP A 259 4.07 -40.89 -14.06
C ASP A 259 3.55 -39.52 -14.57
N LEU A 260 2.27 -39.50 -14.91
CA LEU A 260 1.61 -38.35 -15.48
C LEU A 260 0.72 -37.65 -14.44
N ASN A 261 0.75 -36.32 -14.46
CA ASN A 261 -0.14 -35.48 -13.66
C ASN A 261 -0.86 -34.46 -14.56
N SER A 262 -1.80 -33.71 -13.99
CA SER A 262 -2.61 -32.74 -14.75
C SER A 262 -1.76 -31.70 -15.49
N LYS A 263 -0.65 -31.24 -14.91
CA LYS A 263 0.28 -30.30 -15.57
C LYS A 263 0.87 -30.85 -16.87
N ASP A 264 1.10 -32.15 -16.91
CA ASP A 264 1.72 -32.81 -18.06
C ASP A 264 0.83 -32.76 -19.30
N TYR A 265 -0.50 -32.79 -19.14
CA TYR A 265 -1.43 -32.61 -20.25
C TYR A 265 -1.31 -31.21 -20.89
N TYR A 266 -1.09 -30.16 -20.10
CA TYR A 266 -0.86 -28.81 -20.64
C TYR A 266 0.51 -28.64 -21.30
N ARG A 267 1.53 -29.33 -20.80
CA ARG A 267 2.91 -29.20 -21.28
C ARG A 267 3.20 -30.10 -22.46
N MET A 268 2.70 -31.32 -22.44
CA MET A 268 3.13 -32.40 -23.34
C MET A 268 2.19 -32.60 -24.53
N ASP A 269 0.90 -32.30 -24.40
CA ASP A 269 -0.05 -32.36 -25.52
C ASP A 269 0.17 -31.18 -26.46
N VAL A 270 1.28 -31.24 -27.19
CA VAL A 270 1.71 -30.14 -28.08
C VAL A 270 1.00 -30.13 -29.42
N ASN A 271 0.39 -31.24 -29.81
CA ASN A 271 -0.40 -31.34 -31.04
C ASN A 271 -1.90 -31.07 -30.79
N GLY A 272 -2.33 -30.93 -29.53
CA GLY A 272 -3.69 -30.54 -29.14
C GLY A 272 -4.75 -31.64 -29.34
N ASN A 273 -4.32 -32.90 -29.44
CA ASN A 273 -5.26 -34.02 -29.67
C ASN A 273 -5.76 -34.65 -28.36
N ARG A 274 -5.30 -34.17 -27.19
CA ARG A 274 -5.63 -34.62 -25.83
C ARG A 274 -5.16 -36.05 -25.49
N LEU A 275 -4.24 -36.54 -26.26
CA LEU A 275 -3.60 -37.86 -26.03
C LEU A 275 -2.11 -37.62 -25.85
N LEU A 276 -1.58 -37.99 -24.68
CA LEU A 276 -0.14 -37.95 -24.43
C LEU A 276 0.51 -39.18 -25.05
N THR A 277 1.18 -38.98 -26.17
CA THR A 277 1.78 -40.05 -26.97
C THR A 277 3.18 -39.68 -27.46
N VAL A 278 3.85 -40.69 -28.08
CA VAL A 278 5.15 -40.48 -28.76
C VAL A 278 5.05 -39.40 -29.87
N SER A 279 3.87 -39.15 -30.41
CA SER A 279 3.62 -38.10 -31.42
C SER A 279 3.91 -36.72 -30.88
N ASP A 280 3.61 -36.47 -29.61
CA ASP A 280 3.89 -35.22 -28.94
C ASP A 280 5.40 -35.01 -28.78
N ILE A 281 6.10 -36.06 -28.34
CA ILE A 281 7.56 -36.04 -28.21
C ILE A 281 8.22 -35.76 -29.55
N TYR A 282 7.73 -36.37 -30.65
CA TYR A 282 8.21 -36.13 -31.98
C TYR A 282 8.00 -34.67 -32.40
N SER A 283 6.85 -34.08 -32.09
CA SER A 283 6.55 -32.68 -32.35
C SER A 283 7.49 -31.73 -31.59
N ILE A 284 7.84 -32.06 -30.34
CA ILE A 284 8.80 -31.26 -29.55
C ILE A 284 10.20 -31.32 -30.21
N TYR A 285 10.66 -32.50 -30.63
CA TYR A 285 11.93 -32.61 -31.37
C TYR A 285 11.89 -31.85 -32.71
N ALA A 286 10.76 -31.88 -33.40
CA ALA A 286 10.59 -31.11 -34.65
C ALA A 286 10.74 -29.60 -34.42
N LYS A 287 10.19 -29.10 -33.31
CA LYS A 287 10.33 -27.68 -32.91
C LYS A 287 11.81 -27.35 -32.55
N ILE A 288 12.47 -28.20 -31.74
CA ILE A 288 13.88 -28.04 -31.37
C ILE A 288 14.78 -27.95 -32.60
N ASN A 289 14.51 -28.76 -33.61
CA ASN A 289 15.27 -28.82 -34.86
C ASN A 289 14.84 -27.77 -35.90
N ASN A 290 13.96 -26.85 -35.54
CA ASN A 290 13.38 -25.83 -36.43
C ASN A 290 12.64 -26.42 -37.67
N ASN A 291 12.17 -27.65 -37.58
CA ASN A 291 11.36 -28.28 -38.64
C ASN A 291 9.92 -27.80 -38.65
N ILE A 292 9.45 -27.24 -37.54
CA ILE A 292 8.17 -26.53 -37.39
C ILE A 292 8.42 -25.21 -36.70
N ALA A 293 7.70 -24.17 -37.12
CA ALA A 293 7.80 -22.83 -36.51
C ALA A 293 7.04 -22.79 -35.17
N ASP A 294 5.84 -23.40 -35.14
CA ASP A 294 4.96 -23.46 -33.98
C ASP A 294 4.37 -24.86 -33.82
N PHE A 295 3.92 -25.17 -32.61
CA PHE A 295 3.21 -26.42 -32.38
C PHE A 295 1.88 -26.42 -33.14
N GLN A 296 1.42 -27.58 -33.56
CA GLN A 296 0.16 -27.72 -34.28
C GLN A 296 -1.01 -27.43 -33.35
N GLY A 297 -2.01 -26.70 -33.88
CA GLY A 297 -3.24 -26.35 -33.18
C GLY A 297 -3.52 -24.86 -33.15
N THR A 298 -4.74 -24.49 -32.78
CA THR A 298 -5.19 -23.09 -32.62
C THR A 298 -4.79 -22.49 -31.28
N ASP A 299 -4.24 -23.29 -30.39
CA ASP A 299 -3.89 -22.88 -29.04
C ASP A 299 -2.50 -22.26 -28.97
N PRO A 300 -2.32 -21.17 -28.21
CA PRO A 300 -1.01 -20.55 -28.01
C PRO A 300 -0.05 -21.53 -27.33
N ASP A 301 1.24 -21.33 -27.55
CA ASP A 301 2.32 -22.17 -27.00
C ASP A 301 2.47 -22.02 -25.47
N TYR A 302 1.65 -21.21 -24.83
CA TYR A 302 1.57 -21.06 -23.38
C TYR A 302 0.15 -20.76 -22.92
N ARG A 303 -0.10 -21.01 -21.64
CA ARG A 303 -1.35 -20.71 -20.92
C ARG A 303 -1.04 -20.05 -19.59
N ILE A 304 -1.87 -19.07 -19.22
CA ILE A 304 -1.80 -18.39 -17.95
C ILE A 304 -3.01 -18.83 -17.12
N PHE A 305 -2.75 -19.15 -15.86
CA PHE A 305 -3.74 -19.57 -14.88
C PHE A 305 -3.66 -18.67 -13.65
N THR A 306 -4.80 -18.40 -13.03
CA THR A 306 -4.85 -17.79 -11.69
C THR A 306 -4.35 -18.78 -10.64
N SER A 307 -3.98 -18.28 -9.46
CA SER A 307 -3.56 -19.13 -8.33
C SER A 307 -4.61 -20.16 -7.93
N THR A 308 -5.89 -19.81 -8.02
CA THR A 308 -7.00 -20.72 -7.70
C THR A 308 -7.09 -21.87 -8.69
N GLU A 309 -7.09 -21.59 -10.00
CA GLU A 309 -7.09 -22.63 -11.03
C GLU A 309 -5.85 -23.52 -10.92
N TRP A 310 -4.68 -22.89 -10.73
CA TRP A 310 -3.41 -23.60 -10.61
C TRP A 310 -3.36 -24.52 -9.39
N SER A 311 -3.92 -24.14 -8.27
CA SER A 311 -4.01 -24.98 -7.08
C SER A 311 -4.70 -26.33 -7.36
N VAL A 312 -5.80 -26.30 -8.13
CA VAL A 312 -6.52 -27.51 -8.53
C VAL A 312 -5.72 -28.34 -9.53
N ILE A 313 -5.17 -27.70 -10.57
CA ILE A 313 -4.35 -28.36 -11.59
C ILE A 313 -3.13 -29.04 -10.95
N ASN A 314 -2.43 -28.34 -10.06
CA ASN A 314 -1.20 -28.81 -9.43
C ASN A 314 -1.42 -30.01 -8.48
N SER A 315 -2.61 -30.14 -7.93
CA SER A 315 -2.98 -31.24 -7.00
C SER A 315 -3.61 -32.45 -7.67
N SER A 316 -3.93 -32.37 -8.97
CA SER A 316 -4.65 -33.43 -9.70
C SER A 316 -3.72 -34.33 -10.52
N THR A 317 -4.11 -35.56 -10.65
CA THR A 317 -3.52 -36.56 -11.58
C THR A 317 -4.37 -36.77 -12.83
N SER A 318 -5.55 -36.16 -12.91
CA SER A 318 -6.47 -36.28 -14.03
C SER A 318 -6.21 -35.22 -15.11
N ASP A 319 -6.63 -35.51 -16.34
CA ASP A 319 -6.68 -34.49 -17.39
C ASP A 319 -7.77 -33.45 -17.07
N LEU A 320 -7.37 -32.21 -16.83
CA LEU A 320 -8.24 -31.07 -16.54
C LEU A 320 -8.30 -30.05 -17.67
N THR A 321 -7.73 -30.33 -18.85
CA THR A 321 -7.64 -29.37 -19.97
C THR A 321 -8.99 -28.94 -20.52
N ASN A 322 -10.06 -29.70 -20.27
CA ASN A 322 -11.43 -29.31 -20.59
C ASN A 322 -12.08 -28.39 -19.55
N THR A 323 -11.60 -28.45 -18.31
CA THR A 323 -12.18 -27.71 -17.17
C THR A 323 -11.46 -26.37 -16.99
N TYR A 324 -10.14 -26.39 -17.06
CA TYR A 324 -9.30 -25.21 -16.89
C TYR A 324 -8.51 -24.96 -18.17
N VAL A 325 -9.06 -24.15 -19.06
CA VAL A 325 -8.44 -23.92 -20.38
C VAL A 325 -7.23 -22.99 -20.28
N GLY A 326 -7.21 -22.10 -19.28
CA GLY A 326 -6.24 -21.01 -19.17
C GLY A 326 -6.46 -19.96 -20.27
N VAL A 327 -5.65 -18.93 -20.29
CA VAL A 327 -5.72 -17.84 -21.26
C VAL A 327 -4.34 -17.49 -21.83
N ALA A 328 -4.28 -16.93 -23.04
CA ALA A 328 -3.05 -16.48 -23.65
C ALA A 328 -2.63 -15.08 -23.16
N SER A 329 -3.60 -14.30 -22.70
CA SER A 329 -3.37 -12.98 -22.08
C SER A 329 -4.32 -12.81 -20.92
N VAL A 330 -3.90 -12.11 -19.88
CA VAL A 330 -4.72 -11.80 -18.71
C VAL A 330 -5.06 -10.32 -18.75
N THR A 331 -6.34 -10.04 -18.53
CA THR A 331 -6.82 -8.69 -18.24
C THR A 331 -7.58 -8.75 -16.92
N ILE A 332 -7.14 -7.97 -15.94
CA ILE A 332 -7.82 -7.82 -14.65
C ILE A 332 -8.40 -6.42 -14.64
N GLU A 333 -9.70 -6.31 -14.45
CA GLU A 333 -10.41 -5.04 -14.35
C GLU A 333 -10.93 -4.85 -12.92
N SER A 334 -11.11 -3.59 -12.52
CA SER A 334 -11.65 -3.23 -11.20
C SER A 334 -10.83 -3.84 -10.04
N ILE A 335 -9.51 -3.65 -10.12
CA ILE A 335 -8.56 -4.18 -9.14
C ILE A 335 -8.81 -3.48 -7.80
N PRO A 336 -9.03 -4.20 -6.69
CA PRO A 336 -9.05 -3.61 -5.35
C PRO A 336 -7.67 -3.07 -4.94
N ASN A 337 -7.66 -2.03 -4.10
CA ASN A 337 -6.43 -1.49 -3.55
C ASN A 337 -5.77 -2.48 -2.59
N GLY A 338 -4.45 -2.61 -2.64
CA GLY A 338 -3.68 -3.50 -1.77
C GLY A 338 -3.74 -5.00 -2.12
N GLU A 339 -4.36 -5.39 -3.24
CA GLU A 339 -4.48 -6.80 -3.63
C GLU A 339 -3.18 -7.40 -4.16
N ILE A 340 -3.05 -8.71 -3.96
CA ILE A 340 -1.92 -9.50 -4.46
C ILE A 340 -2.42 -10.53 -5.47
N TYR A 341 -1.83 -10.54 -6.66
CA TYR A 341 -2.20 -11.42 -7.76
C TYR A 341 -1.08 -12.38 -8.13
N ASP A 342 -1.35 -13.67 -8.04
CA ASP A 342 -0.42 -14.72 -8.47
C ASP A 342 -0.93 -15.41 -9.74
N PHE A 343 -0.04 -15.52 -10.73
CA PHE A 343 -0.30 -16.19 -12.00
C PHE A 343 0.72 -17.28 -12.24
N TYR A 344 0.27 -18.35 -12.88
CA TYR A 344 1.09 -19.49 -13.27
C TYR A 344 1.06 -19.66 -14.77
N VAL A 345 2.25 -19.76 -15.36
CA VAL A 345 2.44 -19.92 -16.80
C VAL A 345 2.89 -21.35 -17.08
N VAL A 346 2.15 -22.02 -17.94
CA VAL A 346 2.50 -23.33 -18.47
C VAL A 346 2.81 -23.20 -19.93
N ARG A 347 3.96 -23.72 -20.37
CA ARG A 347 4.42 -23.68 -21.76
C ARG A 347 4.39 -25.07 -22.39
N LYS A 348 3.88 -25.15 -23.64
CA LYS A 348 3.91 -26.38 -24.42
C LYS A 348 5.32 -26.79 -24.78
N GLY A 349 5.64 -28.04 -24.61
CA GLY A 349 6.96 -28.60 -24.93
C GLY A 349 8.05 -28.33 -23.90
N TYR A 350 7.74 -27.68 -22.76
CA TYR A 350 8.70 -27.35 -21.71
C TYR A 350 8.46 -28.15 -20.45
N ARG A 351 9.55 -28.55 -19.83
CA ARG A 351 9.53 -29.22 -18.53
C ARG A 351 9.12 -28.28 -17.39
N ASN A 352 9.56 -27.01 -17.46
CA ASN A 352 9.40 -26.00 -16.41
C ASN A 352 8.67 -24.76 -16.93
#